data_8f3b09a54e61070cd3633988afd7e245
#
_entry.id   8f3b09a54e61070cd3633988afd7e245
#
_cell.length_a   1.000
_cell.length_b   1.000
_cell.length_c   1.000
_cell.angle_alpha   90.00
_cell.angle_beta   90.00
_cell.angle_gamma   90.00
#
_symmetry.space_group_name_H-M   'P 1'
#
loop_
_entity.id
_entity.type
_entity.pdbx_description
1 polymer ?
#
loop_
_entity_poly.entity_id
_entity_poly.type
_entity_poly.pdbx_seq_one_letter_code
_entity_poly.pdbx_strand_id
1 'polypeptide(L)'
;MKSIYLLKEDFKNFPIGEFPYDKNHSAMGEYHFVQYPGYYGKWYDPVCNYRYNGQGASWVITEYCGKHYMEQMRLHNTEPHRTFPTLETGDRFWKDYDIEASVRMFNTKWGNAGIGFCAQNSLNMLVFMFEDKQVKLVYRHKENVEELESKAFDYNSDDTYILNVSVNGSHVECYVNG
;
A
#
# COMPACT_ATOMS: atom_id res chain seq x y z
N MET A 1 26.43 -4.18 -10.90
CA MET A 1 25.50 -3.43 -11.77
C MET A 1 24.93 -2.28 -10.97
N LYS A 2 24.72 -1.10 -11.56
CA LYS A 2 23.96 -0.04 -10.87
C LYS A 2 22.49 -0.40 -10.92
N SER A 3 21.83 -0.44 -9.77
CA SER A 3 20.38 -0.61 -9.71
C SER A 3 19.70 0.57 -10.42
N ILE A 4 18.75 0.27 -11.29
CA ILE A 4 17.91 1.29 -11.96
C ILE A 4 16.63 1.38 -11.13
N TYR A 5 16.38 2.55 -10.54
CA TYR A 5 15.12 2.80 -9.86
C TYR A 5 14.05 3.20 -10.87
N LEU A 6 12.99 2.40 -10.96
CA LEU A 6 11.78 2.73 -11.72
C LEU A 6 10.93 3.76 -10.97
N LEU A 7 10.91 3.65 -9.65
CA LEU A 7 10.25 4.58 -8.75
C LEU A 7 11.07 4.73 -7.47
N LYS A 8 11.16 5.96 -6.98
CA LYS A 8 11.66 6.27 -5.65
C LYS A 8 10.78 7.37 -5.05
N GLU A 9 10.26 7.14 -3.85
CA GLU A 9 9.37 8.07 -3.18
C GLU A 9 9.75 8.23 -1.71
N ASP A 10 9.81 9.46 -1.24
CA ASP A 10 10.02 9.82 0.16
C ASP A 10 8.96 10.80 0.69
N PHE A 11 7.94 11.03 -0.12
CA PHE A 11 6.80 11.91 0.15
C PHE A 11 7.11 13.37 0.48
N LYS A 12 8.35 13.81 0.43
CA LYS A 12 8.76 15.20 0.76
C LYS A 12 8.12 16.26 -0.11
N ASN A 13 7.79 15.89 -1.35
CA ASN A 13 7.18 16.80 -2.31
C ASN A 13 5.67 16.95 -2.15
N PHE A 14 5.07 16.22 -1.21
CA PHE A 14 3.65 16.32 -0.92
C PHE A 14 3.41 17.20 0.30
N PRO A 15 2.39 18.06 0.30
CA PRO A 15 2.01 18.81 1.48
C PRO A 15 1.54 17.88 2.59
N ILE A 16 1.81 18.28 3.84
CA ILE A 16 1.26 17.59 5.01
C ILE A 16 -0.26 17.77 5.01
N GLY A 17 -1.00 16.72 5.32
CA GLY A 17 -2.45 16.70 5.35
C GLY A 17 -3.08 15.61 4.51
N GLU A 18 -4.35 15.79 4.18
CA GLU A 18 -5.13 14.80 3.43
C GLU A 18 -4.54 14.51 2.05
N PHE A 19 -4.49 13.22 1.71
CA PHE A 19 -4.14 12.77 0.38
C PHE A 19 -5.37 12.11 -0.28
N PRO A 20 -5.69 12.45 -1.52
CA PRO A 20 -5.05 13.47 -2.37
C PRO A 20 -5.38 14.91 -1.90
N TYR A 21 -4.38 15.76 -1.91
CA TYR A 21 -4.50 17.14 -1.43
C TYR A 21 -5.28 18.06 -2.36
N ASP A 22 -5.41 17.73 -3.62
CA ASP A 22 -6.20 18.46 -4.60
C ASP A 22 -7.41 17.63 -5.06
N LYS A 23 -8.56 18.02 -4.56
CA LYS A 23 -9.83 17.33 -4.83
C LYS A 23 -10.30 17.40 -6.29
N ASN A 24 -9.82 18.37 -7.03
CA ASN A 24 -10.23 18.57 -8.42
C ASN A 24 -9.40 17.74 -9.39
N HIS A 25 -8.20 17.42 -8.98
CA HIS A 25 -7.25 16.66 -9.77
C HIS A 25 -6.81 15.37 -9.08
N SER A 26 -7.38 15.06 -7.93
CA SER A 26 -7.07 13.81 -7.28
C SER A 26 -7.48 12.66 -8.18
N ALA A 27 -6.64 11.65 -8.21
CA ALA A 27 -6.93 10.39 -8.85
C ALA A 27 -8.11 9.71 -8.17
N MET A 28 -9.27 10.20 -8.46
CA MET A 28 -10.48 9.45 -8.24
C MET A 28 -10.61 8.49 -9.40
N GLY A 29 -9.94 7.37 -9.25
CA GLY A 29 -10.11 6.27 -10.14
C GLY A 29 -11.54 5.80 -10.17
N GLU A 30 -11.90 5.20 -11.26
CA GLU A 30 -13.03 4.31 -11.24
C GLU A 30 -12.76 3.27 -10.16
N TYR A 31 -13.74 3.07 -9.36
CA TYR A 31 -13.74 2.15 -8.26
C TYR A 31 -13.22 0.77 -8.70
N HIS A 32 -12.15 0.32 -8.07
CA HIS A 32 -11.48 -0.96 -8.36
C HIS A 32 -10.66 -1.09 -9.64
N PHE A 33 -10.42 -0.03 -10.37
CA PHE A 33 -9.55 -0.09 -11.54
C PHE A 33 -8.19 0.55 -11.24
N VAL A 34 -7.13 -0.10 -11.71
CA VAL A 34 -5.80 0.51 -11.74
C VAL A 34 -5.83 1.62 -12.77
N GLN A 35 -5.61 2.84 -12.32
CA GLN A 35 -5.46 3.96 -13.23
C GLN A 35 -4.01 4.12 -13.66
N TYR A 36 -3.83 4.72 -14.81
CA TYR A 36 -2.50 5.12 -15.24
C TYR A 36 -1.95 6.17 -14.28
N PRO A 37 -0.66 6.08 -13.88
CA PRO A 37 -0.01 7.14 -13.17
C PRO A 37 -0.08 8.40 -14.02
N GLY A 38 -0.67 9.44 -13.53
CA GLY A 38 -0.85 10.64 -14.32
C GLY A 38 -1.62 11.74 -13.63
N TYR A 39 -2.30 11.39 -12.61
CA TYR A 39 -2.90 12.38 -11.72
C TYR A 39 -1.95 12.55 -10.56
N TYR A 40 -1.49 13.74 -10.25
CA TYR A 40 -0.56 13.99 -9.17
C TYR A 40 0.66 13.06 -9.14
N GLY A 41 1.24 12.97 -10.28
CA GLY A 41 2.56 12.43 -10.50
C GLY A 41 2.64 10.93 -10.37
N LYS A 42 2.36 10.32 -9.26
CA LYS A 42 2.74 8.93 -9.09
C LYS A 42 1.76 8.07 -8.32
N TRP A 43 0.92 8.68 -7.50
CA TRP A 43 0.08 7.96 -6.57
C TRP A 43 -1.40 8.24 -6.77
N TYR A 44 -2.23 7.22 -6.58
CA TYR A 44 -3.67 7.36 -6.57
C TYR A 44 -4.32 6.36 -5.60
N ASP A 45 -5.48 6.71 -5.11
CA ASP A 45 -6.32 5.90 -4.23
C ASP A 45 -7.51 5.36 -5.02
N PRO A 46 -7.49 4.09 -5.48
CA PRO A 46 -8.54 3.53 -6.32
C PRO A 46 -9.85 3.27 -5.56
N VAL A 47 -9.80 3.28 -4.24
CA VAL A 47 -10.95 3.08 -3.35
C VAL A 47 -11.29 4.35 -2.59
N CYS A 48 -10.85 5.50 -3.06
CA CYS A 48 -11.09 6.77 -2.44
C CYS A 48 -12.59 7.06 -2.35
N ASN A 49 -13.08 7.07 -1.14
CA ASN A 49 -14.46 7.30 -0.81
C ASN A 49 -14.72 8.70 -0.28
N TYR A 50 -13.77 9.51 -0.45
CA TYR A 50 -13.62 10.83 0.12
C TYR A 50 -14.85 11.73 -0.08
N ARG A 51 -15.53 11.60 -1.21
CA ARG A 51 -16.67 12.49 -1.55
C ARG A 51 -18.04 11.89 -1.31
N TYR A 52 -18.13 10.58 -1.18
CA TYR A 52 -19.44 9.94 -1.17
C TYR A 52 -20.12 9.94 0.20
N ASN A 53 -19.36 9.95 1.29
CA ASN A 53 -19.94 9.76 2.62
C ASN A 53 -19.57 10.85 3.65
N GLY A 54 -18.98 11.96 3.24
CA GLY A 54 -18.51 13.00 4.18
C GLY A 54 -17.45 12.53 5.16
N GLN A 55 -16.86 11.38 4.92
CA GLN A 55 -15.77 10.82 5.71
C GLN A 55 -14.44 11.35 5.17
N GLY A 56 -13.51 11.65 6.05
CA GLY A 56 -12.18 12.13 5.68
C GLY A 56 -11.41 11.20 4.78
N ALA A 57 -10.28 11.65 4.25
CA ALA A 57 -9.39 10.87 3.42
C ALA A 57 -8.95 9.57 4.10
N SER A 58 -8.74 8.50 3.32
CA SER A 58 -8.20 7.25 3.84
C SER A 58 -6.72 7.36 4.13
N TRP A 59 -6.05 8.31 3.47
CA TRP A 59 -4.61 8.51 3.53
C TRP A 59 -4.29 9.96 3.85
N VAL A 60 -3.23 10.16 4.62
CA VAL A 60 -2.69 11.48 4.94
C VAL A 60 -1.16 11.46 4.81
N ILE A 61 -0.59 12.61 4.49
CA ILE A 61 0.85 12.85 4.64
C ILE A 61 1.08 13.38 6.03
N THR A 62 1.89 12.70 6.80
CA THR A 62 2.31 13.10 8.15
C THR A 62 3.82 13.33 8.21
N GLU A 63 4.26 14.09 9.19
CA GLU A 63 5.68 14.29 9.47
C GLU A 63 6.04 13.66 10.82
N TYR A 64 7.10 12.87 10.82
CA TYR A 64 7.69 12.36 12.05
C TYR A 64 9.22 12.38 11.95
N CYS A 65 9.88 13.00 12.92
CA CYS A 65 11.34 13.15 12.95
C CYS A 65 11.93 13.76 11.66
N GLY A 66 11.25 14.75 11.07
CA GLY A 66 11.68 15.44 9.85
C GLY A 66 11.55 14.62 8.58
N LYS A 67 10.80 13.53 8.60
CA LYS A 67 10.49 12.70 7.43
C LYS A 67 9.00 12.68 7.19
N HIS A 68 8.61 12.70 5.92
CA HIS A 68 7.23 12.52 5.50
C HIS A 68 6.89 11.04 5.37
N TYR A 69 5.67 10.72 5.74
CA TYR A 69 5.11 9.38 5.65
C TYR A 69 3.72 9.44 5.04
N MET A 70 3.39 8.42 4.29
CA MET A 70 2.01 8.17 3.89
C MET A 70 1.37 7.29 4.96
N GLU A 71 0.40 7.85 5.67
CA GLU A 71 -0.29 7.19 6.78
C GLU A 71 -1.72 6.82 6.39
N GLN A 72 -2.09 5.58 6.63
CA GLN A 72 -3.45 5.11 6.44
C GLN A 72 -4.24 5.34 7.73
N MET A 73 -5.30 6.16 7.63
CA MET A 73 -6.06 6.67 8.77
C MET A 73 -7.30 5.84 9.11
N ARG A 74 -7.73 4.97 8.26
CA ARG A 74 -8.93 4.19 8.52
C ARG A 74 -8.62 2.93 9.27
N LEU A 75 -9.09 2.90 10.48
CA LEU A 75 -9.22 1.70 11.29
C LEU A 75 -10.49 1.01 10.82
N HIS A 76 -10.41 -0.21 10.44
CA HIS A 76 -11.50 -1.16 10.22
C HIS A 76 -12.73 -0.62 9.48
N ASN A 77 -13.05 -1.21 8.39
CA ASN A 77 -14.22 -0.85 7.63
C ASN A 77 -15.22 -2.01 7.62
N THR A 78 -16.47 -1.69 7.93
CA THR A 78 -17.55 -2.67 7.96
C THR A 78 -18.04 -3.12 6.58
N GLU A 79 -17.49 -2.50 5.52
CA GLU A 79 -17.87 -2.86 4.15
C GLU A 79 -16.82 -3.76 3.51
N PRO A 80 -17.21 -4.89 2.91
CA PRO A 80 -16.29 -5.91 2.37
C PRO A 80 -15.24 -5.38 1.39
N HIS A 81 -15.59 -4.40 0.56
CA HIS A 81 -14.69 -3.87 -0.45
C HIS A 81 -13.65 -2.89 0.10
N ARG A 82 -13.68 -2.60 1.39
CA ARG A 82 -12.76 -1.66 2.03
C ARG A 82 -11.79 -2.31 2.99
N THR A 83 -11.74 -3.62 2.99
CA THR A 83 -10.86 -4.41 3.86
C THR A 83 -9.39 -4.10 3.65
N PHE A 84 -9.03 -3.61 2.46
CA PHE A 84 -7.68 -3.21 2.11
C PHE A 84 -7.71 -1.82 1.46
N PRO A 85 -7.62 -0.74 2.24
CA PRO A 85 -7.32 0.56 1.67
C PRO A 85 -5.98 0.47 0.95
N THR A 86 -5.96 0.74 -0.33
CA THR A 86 -4.76 0.69 -1.16
C THR A 86 -4.40 2.07 -1.65
N LEU A 87 -3.12 2.35 -1.69
CA LEU A 87 -2.55 3.45 -2.42
C LEU A 87 -1.67 2.86 -3.50
N GLU A 88 -1.91 3.23 -4.73
CA GLU A 88 -1.30 2.57 -5.89
C GLU A 88 -0.39 3.51 -6.65
N THR A 89 0.68 2.94 -7.19
CA THR A 89 1.65 3.60 -8.06
C THR A 89 2.31 2.60 -8.98
N GLY A 90 3.03 3.08 -9.98
CA GLY A 90 3.79 2.25 -10.91
C GLY A 90 3.09 2.04 -12.24
N ASP A 91 3.55 1.03 -12.96
CA ASP A 91 3.03 0.69 -14.27
C ASP A 91 2.72 -0.81 -14.32
N ARG A 92 1.52 -1.16 -14.78
CA ARG A 92 1.05 -2.56 -14.90
C ARG A 92 1.89 -3.42 -15.85
N PHE A 93 2.75 -2.81 -16.65
CA PHE A 93 3.65 -3.51 -17.57
C PHE A 93 5.02 -3.81 -16.96
N TRP A 94 5.28 -3.37 -15.72
CA TRP A 94 6.51 -3.76 -15.03
C TRP A 94 6.55 -5.26 -14.81
N LYS A 95 7.70 -5.83 -15.10
CA LYS A 95 8.01 -7.25 -14.90
C LYS A 95 9.39 -7.36 -14.29
N ASP A 96 9.60 -8.43 -13.53
CA ASP A 96 10.91 -8.75 -12.97
C ASP A 96 11.51 -7.57 -12.21
N TYR A 97 10.88 -7.22 -11.09
CA TYR A 97 11.21 -6.05 -10.30
C TYR A 97 11.33 -6.39 -8.81
N ASP A 98 12.07 -5.54 -8.11
CA ASP A 98 12.15 -5.55 -6.66
C ASP A 98 11.40 -4.34 -6.08
N ILE A 99 10.72 -4.55 -4.96
CA ILE A 99 10.10 -3.50 -4.17
C ILE A 99 10.74 -3.49 -2.80
N GLU A 100 11.05 -2.29 -2.31
CA GLU A 100 11.41 -2.06 -0.93
C GLU A 100 10.52 -0.97 -0.35
N ALA A 101 9.94 -1.20 0.82
CA ALA A 101 9.17 -0.21 1.53
C ALA A 101 9.43 -0.25 3.03
N SER A 102 9.57 0.93 3.63
CA SER A 102 9.61 1.10 5.07
C SER A 102 8.19 1.14 5.61
N VAL A 103 7.84 0.22 6.48
CA VAL A 103 6.48 0.06 7.04
C VAL A 103 6.53 0.16 8.56
N ARG A 104 5.60 0.93 9.13
CA ARG A 104 5.37 1.02 10.56
C ARG A 104 3.90 0.79 10.86
N MET A 105 3.65 -0.01 11.89
CA MET A 105 2.29 -0.32 12.36
C MET A 105 2.00 0.50 13.62
N PHE A 106 1.13 1.50 13.55
CA PHE A 106 0.69 2.20 14.76
C PHE A 106 -0.30 1.39 15.58
N ASN A 107 -1.12 0.58 14.94
CA ASN A 107 -2.06 -0.31 15.60
C ASN A 107 -1.73 -1.76 15.29
N THR A 108 -1.04 -2.39 16.22
CA THR A 108 -0.61 -3.79 16.09
C THR A 108 -1.67 -4.81 16.47
N LYS A 109 -2.83 -4.34 16.96
CA LYS A 109 -3.90 -5.23 17.43
C LYS A 109 -4.97 -5.51 16.38
N TRP A 110 -5.27 -4.53 15.53
CA TRP A 110 -6.43 -4.59 14.64
C TRP A 110 -6.11 -4.20 13.19
N GLY A 111 -4.85 -3.93 12.92
CA GLY A 111 -4.45 -3.43 11.61
C GLY A 111 -3.62 -4.43 10.82
N ASN A 112 -3.59 -4.19 9.53
CA ASN A 112 -2.61 -4.77 8.63
C ASN A 112 -1.89 -3.65 7.87
N ALA A 113 -0.66 -3.89 7.47
CA ALA A 113 0.09 -3.00 6.59
C ALA A 113 1.12 -3.79 5.80
N GLY A 114 1.30 -3.43 4.54
CA GLY A 114 2.22 -4.15 3.69
C GLY A 114 2.36 -3.59 2.29
N ILE A 115 2.83 -4.42 1.40
CA ILE A 115 3.05 -4.12 -0.02
C ILE A 115 2.11 -4.96 -0.86
N GLY A 116 1.27 -4.30 -1.67
CA GLY A 116 0.55 -4.94 -2.76
C GLY A 116 1.40 -4.94 -4.04
N PHE A 117 1.41 -6.05 -4.77
CA PHE A 117 2.20 -6.19 -6.00
C PHE A 117 1.52 -7.13 -7.00
N CYS A 118 1.99 -7.16 -8.23
CA CYS A 118 1.33 -7.87 -9.34
C CYS A 118 -0.15 -7.48 -9.47
N ALA A 119 -0.48 -6.22 -9.17
CA ALA A 119 -1.83 -5.74 -9.12
C ALA A 119 -2.41 -5.62 -10.54
N GLN A 120 -3.55 -6.26 -10.76
CA GLN A 120 -4.38 -6.04 -11.95
C GLN A 120 -5.39 -4.92 -11.70
N ASN A 121 -5.85 -4.82 -10.47
CA ASN A 121 -6.70 -3.78 -9.92
C ASN A 121 -6.72 -3.94 -8.39
N SER A 122 -7.38 -3.04 -7.67
CA SER A 122 -7.45 -3.05 -6.20
C SER A 122 -8.09 -4.31 -5.57
N LEU A 123 -8.74 -5.14 -6.36
CA LEU A 123 -9.35 -6.40 -5.91
C LEU A 123 -8.57 -7.65 -6.34
N ASN A 124 -7.55 -7.51 -7.19
CA ASN A 124 -6.79 -8.65 -7.71
C ASN A 124 -5.30 -8.34 -7.64
N MET A 125 -4.66 -8.81 -6.58
CA MET A 125 -3.24 -8.58 -6.30
C MET A 125 -2.68 -9.61 -5.32
N LEU A 126 -1.38 -9.73 -5.29
CA LEU A 126 -0.66 -10.34 -4.18
C LEU A 126 -0.36 -9.27 -3.13
N VAL A 127 -0.40 -9.63 -1.85
CA VAL A 127 -0.08 -8.72 -0.75
C VAL A 127 0.86 -9.41 0.24
N PHE A 128 2.00 -8.79 0.51
CA PHE A 128 2.91 -9.18 1.58
C PHE A 128 2.75 -8.20 2.73
N MET A 129 2.30 -8.66 3.89
CA MET A 129 1.86 -7.78 4.97
C MET A 129 2.06 -8.33 6.36
N PHE A 130 2.05 -7.43 7.33
CA PHE A 130 1.88 -7.74 8.75
C PHE A 130 0.39 -7.81 9.10
N GLU A 131 -0.01 -8.86 9.78
CA GLU A 131 -1.33 -9.04 10.35
C GLU A 131 -1.29 -10.08 11.47
N ASP A 132 -2.00 -9.87 12.58
CA ASP A 132 -2.17 -10.84 13.68
C ASP A 132 -0.86 -11.42 14.23
N LYS A 133 0.18 -10.59 14.42
CA LYS A 133 1.51 -11.04 14.88
C LYS A 133 2.15 -12.07 13.93
N GLN A 134 1.85 -11.95 12.67
CA GLN A 134 2.43 -12.74 11.59
C GLN A 134 2.86 -11.83 10.47
N VAL A 135 3.73 -12.32 9.63
CA VAL A 135 3.93 -11.85 8.28
C VAL A 135 3.26 -12.84 7.34
N LYS A 136 2.47 -12.33 6.39
CA LYS A 136 1.65 -13.14 5.51
C LYS A 136 1.88 -12.76 4.06
N LEU A 137 1.86 -13.75 3.19
CA LEU A 137 1.66 -13.59 1.76
C LEU A 137 0.25 -14.06 1.42
N VAL A 138 -0.56 -13.16 0.88
CA VAL A 138 -1.94 -13.47 0.54
C VAL A 138 -2.23 -13.13 -0.93
N TYR A 139 -3.15 -13.86 -1.53
CA TYR A 139 -3.74 -13.52 -2.81
C TYR A 139 -5.15 -12.96 -2.60
N ARG A 140 -5.33 -11.74 -3.01
CA ARG A 140 -6.65 -11.12 -3.04
C ARG A 140 -7.27 -11.33 -4.41
N HIS A 141 -8.43 -11.97 -4.43
CA HIS A 141 -9.24 -12.13 -5.63
C HIS A 141 -10.67 -11.71 -5.34
N LYS A 142 -11.08 -10.56 -5.82
CA LYS A 142 -12.37 -9.91 -5.50
C LYS A 142 -12.50 -9.70 -3.99
N GLU A 143 -13.51 -10.27 -3.38
CA GLU A 143 -13.76 -10.19 -1.93
C GLU A 143 -13.08 -11.31 -1.15
N ASN A 144 -12.50 -12.28 -1.83
CA ASN A 144 -11.81 -13.40 -1.20
C ASN A 144 -10.33 -13.05 -0.98
N VAL A 145 -9.84 -13.43 0.19
CA VAL A 145 -8.43 -13.37 0.54
C VAL A 145 -7.98 -14.78 0.87
N GLU A 146 -7.05 -15.29 0.09
CA GLU A 146 -6.44 -16.59 0.27
C GLU A 146 -5.05 -16.42 0.87
N GLU A 147 -4.81 -17.02 2.03
CA GLU A 147 -3.48 -17.08 2.62
C GLU A 147 -2.64 -18.11 1.88
N LEU A 148 -1.56 -17.67 1.25
CA LEU A 148 -0.63 -18.54 0.53
C LEU A 148 0.47 -19.04 1.45
N GLU A 149 0.97 -18.16 2.32
CA GLU A 149 2.00 -18.48 3.30
C GLU A 149 1.93 -17.52 4.48
N SER A 150 2.26 -18.00 5.67
CA SER A 150 2.37 -17.17 6.86
C SER A 150 3.48 -17.66 7.80
N LYS A 151 4.03 -16.70 8.55
CA LYS A 151 5.07 -16.98 9.56
C LYS A 151 4.88 -16.07 10.76
N ALA A 152 5.01 -16.64 11.94
CA ALA A 152 4.99 -15.85 13.18
C ALA A 152 6.09 -14.79 13.15
N PHE A 153 5.74 -13.56 13.44
CA PHE A 153 6.64 -12.43 13.47
C PHE A 153 6.16 -11.42 14.52
N ASP A 154 6.93 -11.23 15.56
CA ASP A 154 6.58 -10.30 16.64
C ASP A 154 7.01 -8.88 16.28
N TYR A 155 6.06 -8.07 15.84
CA TYR A 155 6.26 -6.67 15.49
C TYR A 155 5.64 -5.72 16.52
N ASN A 156 6.24 -4.55 16.67
CA ASN A 156 5.82 -3.50 17.60
C ASN A 156 5.41 -2.23 16.86
N SER A 157 4.63 -1.36 17.55
CA SER A 157 4.23 -0.05 17.02
C SER A 157 5.39 0.96 16.94
N ASP A 158 6.44 0.76 17.71
CA ASP A 158 7.57 1.70 17.78
C ASP A 158 8.64 1.45 16.74
N ASP A 159 8.61 0.27 16.13
CA ASP A 159 9.60 -0.16 15.16
C ASP A 159 9.16 0.14 13.71
N THR A 160 10.16 0.37 12.87
CA THR A 160 10.01 0.45 11.43
C THR A 160 10.67 -0.76 10.80
N TYR A 161 9.94 -1.44 9.96
CA TYR A 161 10.39 -2.64 9.27
C TYR A 161 10.59 -2.38 7.78
N ILE A 162 11.61 -2.96 7.21
CA ILE A 162 11.82 -2.94 5.77
C ILE A 162 11.19 -4.21 5.19
N LEU A 163 10.16 -4.03 4.39
CA LEU A 163 9.58 -5.10 3.59
C LEU A 163 10.23 -5.11 2.22
N ASN A 164 10.68 -6.27 1.78
CA ASN A 164 11.23 -6.48 0.45
C ASN A 164 10.41 -7.54 -0.28
N VAL A 165 10.10 -7.29 -1.53
CA VAL A 165 9.45 -8.24 -2.44
C VAL A 165 10.27 -8.29 -3.72
N SER A 166 10.67 -9.48 -4.14
CA SER A 166 11.31 -9.73 -5.43
C SER A 166 10.38 -10.56 -6.32
N VAL A 167 10.15 -10.08 -7.52
CA VAL A 167 9.32 -10.75 -8.52
C VAL A 167 10.17 -11.08 -9.72
N ASN A 168 10.26 -12.36 -10.07
CA ASN A 168 11.00 -12.85 -11.23
C ASN A 168 10.17 -13.92 -11.95
N GLY A 169 9.50 -13.53 -13.03
CA GLY A 169 8.52 -14.36 -13.71
C GLY A 169 7.39 -14.78 -12.77
N SER A 170 7.28 -16.09 -12.52
CA SER A 170 6.32 -16.68 -11.58
C SER A 170 6.88 -16.89 -10.18
N HIS A 171 8.13 -16.56 -9.95
CA HIS A 171 8.78 -16.72 -8.65
C HIS A 171 8.70 -15.43 -7.85
N VAL A 172 8.30 -15.56 -6.59
CA VAL A 172 8.18 -14.43 -5.64
C VAL A 172 8.94 -14.78 -4.37
N GLU A 173 9.75 -13.84 -3.92
CA GLU A 173 10.43 -13.91 -2.63
C GLU A 173 10.08 -12.68 -1.80
N CYS A 174 9.80 -12.89 -0.51
CA CYS A 174 9.40 -11.84 0.41
C CYS A 174 10.27 -11.87 1.67
N TYR A 175 10.76 -10.72 2.10
CA TYR A 175 11.66 -10.63 3.25
C TYR A 175 11.27 -9.48 4.16
N VAL A 176 11.57 -9.62 5.44
CA VAL A 176 11.50 -8.56 6.45
C VAL A 176 12.91 -8.28 6.96
N ASN A 177 13.36 -7.04 6.79
CA ASN A 177 14.71 -6.58 7.19
C ASN A 177 15.87 -7.32 6.48
N GLY A 178 15.65 -7.80 5.27
CA GLY A 178 16.63 -8.48 4.43
C GLY A 178 16.73 -9.99 4.61
#